data_5a4552efebe588c43fc168e5fa6e9e23
#
_entry.id   5a4552efebe588c43fc168e5fa6e9e23
#
_cell.length_a   1.000
_cell.length_b   1.000
_cell.length_c   1.000
_cell.angle_alpha   90.00
_cell.angle_beta   90.00
_cell.angle_gamma   90.00
#
_symmetry.space_group_name_H-M   'P 1'
#
loop_
_entity.id
_entity.type
_entity.pdbx_description
1 polymer ?
#
loop_
_entity_poly.entity_id
_entity_poly.type
_entity_poly.pdbx_seq_one_letter_code
_entity_poly.pdbx_strand_id
1 'polypeptide(L)'
;MISLPLGSLRLRPERDEDQPFRHRLFCDSRPAEFALLQQQLGPEAFDQLMRFQFQAQTMSYRASFPQARFDIIELDGAPIGRIVVDRPGTEIHIVDQAVVPAMRNRGFGTAIMRALMDEAARDGLPVRLKVASSNDPSMRLYLRLGFVPIEEVPFYVGMEWRADSAVAPTASPG
;
A
#
# COMPACT_ATOMS: atom_id res chain seq x y z
N MET A 1 -3.44 -8.38 -15.80
CA MET A 1 -1.99 -8.16 -16.09
C MET A 1 -1.83 -6.70 -16.46
N ILE A 2 -0.95 -5.97 -15.79
CA ILE A 2 -0.66 -4.56 -16.08
C ILE A 2 0.66 -4.56 -16.87
N SER A 3 0.60 -4.17 -18.15
CA SER A 3 1.80 -4.06 -18.99
C SER A 3 2.44 -2.70 -18.78
N LEU A 4 3.71 -2.67 -18.43
CA LEU A 4 4.51 -1.45 -18.24
C LEU A 4 5.72 -1.44 -19.19
N PRO A 5 6.30 -0.27 -19.50
CA PRO A 5 7.53 -0.18 -20.30
C PRO A 5 8.72 -0.93 -19.68
N LEU A 6 8.67 -1.26 -18.39
CA LEU A 6 9.74 -1.89 -17.61
C LEU A 6 9.48 -3.37 -17.30
N GLY A 7 8.49 -4.01 -17.95
CA GLY A 7 8.15 -5.40 -17.71
C GLY A 7 6.65 -5.61 -17.42
N SER A 8 6.27 -6.86 -17.22
CA SER A 8 4.89 -7.27 -16.98
C SER A 8 4.61 -7.39 -15.50
N LEU A 9 3.82 -6.47 -14.96
CA LEU A 9 3.30 -6.57 -13.59
C LEU A 9 2.11 -7.52 -13.52
N ARG A 10 2.15 -8.41 -12.56
CA ARG A 10 1.08 -9.33 -12.24
C ARG A 10 0.76 -9.29 -10.75
N LEU A 11 -0.54 -9.36 -10.43
CA LEU A 11 -1.00 -9.63 -9.08
C LEU A 11 -1.43 -11.09 -9.01
N ARG A 12 -0.94 -11.82 -8.03
CA ARG A 12 -1.42 -13.17 -7.71
C ARG A 12 -1.74 -13.31 -6.22
N PRO A 13 -2.71 -14.17 -5.86
CA PRO A 13 -2.96 -14.47 -4.46
C PRO A 13 -1.68 -14.88 -3.72
N GLU A 14 -1.53 -14.38 -2.48
CA GLU A 14 -0.43 -14.82 -1.61
C GLU A 14 -0.63 -16.28 -1.20
N ARG A 15 0.48 -16.99 -0.98
CA ARG A 15 0.55 -18.39 -0.54
C ARG A 15 1.37 -18.50 0.72
N ASP A 16 1.32 -19.65 1.38
CA ASP A 16 2.10 -19.90 2.59
C ASP A 16 3.61 -19.82 2.32
N GLU A 17 4.05 -20.25 1.13
CA GLU A 17 5.44 -20.18 0.70
C GLU A 17 5.97 -18.74 0.58
N ASP A 18 5.10 -17.75 0.45
CA ASP A 18 5.47 -16.33 0.39
C ASP A 18 5.79 -15.74 1.78
N GLN A 19 5.56 -16.48 2.86
CA GLN A 19 5.76 -15.97 4.22
C GLN A 19 7.15 -15.37 4.45
N PRO A 20 8.26 -16.00 4.02
CA PRO A 20 9.60 -15.41 4.19
C PRO A 20 9.77 -14.09 3.41
N PHE A 21 9.21 -14.01 2.20
CA PHE A 21 9.22 -12.78 1.40
C PHE A 21 8.40 -11.67 2.09
N ARG A 22 7.18 -11.98 2.52
CA ARG A 22 6.30 -11.02 3.22
C ARG A 22 6.91 -10.50 4.51
N HIS A 23 7.57 -11.37 5.28
CA HIS A 23 8.26 -10.97 6.51
C HIS A 23 9.43 -10.01 6.21
N ARG A 24 10.29 -10.31 5.22
CA ARG A 24 11.34 -9.38 4.78
C ARG A 24 10.77 -8.04 4.35
N LEU A 25 9.74 -8.05 3.47
CA LEU A 25 9.08 -6.84 3.00
C LEU A 25 8.50 -6.00 4.15
N PHE A 26 7.92 -6.66 5.17
CA PHE A 26 7.43 -6.01 6.39
C PHE A 26 8.57 -5.31 7.14
N CYS A 27 9.71 -5.97 7.33
CA CYS A 27 10.89 -5.38 7.99
C CYS A 27 11.44 -4.19 7.19
N ASP A 28 11.55 -4.32 5.87
CA ASP A 28 12.07 -3.27 4.96
C ASP A 28 11.16 -2.03 4.87
N SER A 29 9.91 -2.16 5.31
CA SER A 29 8.93 -1.08 5.32
C SER A 29 8.88 -0.32 6.65
N ARG A 30 9.74 -0.70 7.62
CA ARG A 30 9.76 -0.07 8.94
C ARG A 30 10.48 1.30 8.91
N PRO A 31 10.02 2.25 9.72
CA PRO A 31 10.67 3.54 9.88
C PRO A 31 12.12 3.41 10.39
N ALA A 32 12.94 4.43 10.09
CA ALA A 32 14.35 4.46 10.54
C ALA A 32 14.51 4.43 12.07
N GLU A 33 13.48 4.84 12.81
CA GLU A 33 13.43 4.75 14.29
C GLU A 33 13.59 3.31 14.81
N PHE A 34 13.22 2.31 14.01
CA PHE A 34 13.44 0.90 14.33
C PHE A 34 14.93 0.52 14.31
N ALA A 35 15.79 1.28 13.62
CA ALA A 35 17.23 1.06 13.66
C ALA A 35 17.82 1.30 15.07
N LEU A 36 17.34 2.30 15.77
CA LEU A 36 17.74 2.57 17.16
C LEU A 36 17.27 1.44 18.09
N LEU A 37 16.03 1.00 17.94
CA LEU A 37 15.47 -0.11 18.71
C LEU A 37 16.25 -1.41 18.47
N GLN A 38 16.66 -1.68 17.24
CA GLN A 38 17.51 -2.82 16.90
C GLN A 38 18.86 -2.78 17.63
N GLN A 39 19.49 -1.60 17.71
CA GLN A 39 20.75 -1.43 18.45
C GLN A 39 20.59 -1.69 19.95
N GLN A 40 19.46 -1.26 20.52
CA GLN A 40 19.17 -1.43 21.96
C GLN A 40 18.86 -2.87 22.35
N LEU A 41 18.07 -3.57 21.53
CA LEU A 41 17.60 -4.93 21.83
C LEU A 41 18.62 -6.02 21.44
N GLY A 42 19.51 -5.73 20.51
CA GLY A 42 20.34 -6.73 19.85
C GLY A 42 19.58 -7.55 18.78
N PRO A 43 20.31 -8.29 17.93
CA PRO A 43 19.74 -8.86 16.71
C PRO A 43 18.67 -9.92 16.97
N GLU A 44 18.85 -10.79 17.95
CA GLU A 44 17.90 -11.88 18.24
C GLU A 44 16.58 -11.38 18.79
N ALA A 45 16.62 -10.50 19.79
CA ALA A 45 15.40 -9.94 20.40
C ALA A 45 14.65 -9.05 19.41
N PHE A 46 15.38 -8.32 18.57
CA PHE A 46 14.79 -7.52 17.51
C PHE A 46 14.09 -8.40 16.45
N ASP A 47 14.71 -9.50 16.00
CA ASP A 47 14.09 -10.42 15.05
C ASP A 47 12.81 -11.07 15.63
N GLN A 48 12.82 -11.47 16.90
CA GLN A 48 11.64 -11.99 17.58
C GLN A 48 10.50 -10.94 17.63
N LEU A 49 10.83 -9.68 17.96
CA LEU A 49 9.87 -8.59 17.96
C LEU A 49 9.28 -8.37 16.58
N MET A 50 10.09 -8.37 15.52
CA MET A 50 9.63 -8.20 14.14
C MET A 50 8.72 -9.35 13.69
N ARG A 51 9.05 -10.59 14.05
CA ARG A 51 8.18 -11.76 13.80
C ARG A 51 6.84 -11.62 14.49
N PHE A 52 6.84 -11.24 15.75
CA PHE A 52 5.61 -11.04 16.52
C PHE A 52 4.73 -9.92 15.89
N GLN A 53 5.30 -8.77 15.57
CA GLN A 53 4.58 -7.67 14.94
C GLN A 53 4.05 -8.03 13.56
N PHE A 54 4.81 -8.76 12.75
CA PHE A 54 4.35 -9.24 11.45
C PHE A 54 3.17 -10.19 11.57
N GLN A 55 3.21 -11.13 12.52
CA GLN A 55 2.10 -12.03 12.78
C GLN A 55 0.86 -11.28 13.27
N ALA A 56 1.04 -10.36 14.22
CA ALA A 56 -0.04 -9.54 14.75
C ALA A 56 -0.71 -8.70 13.65
N GLN A 57 0.07 -8.06 12.77
CA GLN A 57 -0.47 -7.32 11.62
C GLN A 57 -1.22 -8.23 10.66
N THR A 58 -0.67 -9.40 10.35
CA THR A 58 -1.31 -10.38 9.45
C THR A 58 -2.66 -10.84 10.00
N MET A 59 -2.72 -11.18 11.29
CA MET A 59 -3.95 -11.58 11.96
C MET A 59 -4.97 -10.43 12.00
N SER A 60 -4.52 -9.22 12.33
CA SER A 60 -5.37 -8.02 12.39
C SER A 60 -6.01 -7.73 11.03
N TYR A 61 -5.23 -7.76 9.95
CA TYR A 61 -5.77 -7.50 8.60
C TYR A 61 -6.79 -8.56 8.18
N ARG A 62 -6.51 -9.85 8.43
CA ARG A 62 -7.44 -10.91 8.11
C ARG A 62 -8.74 -10.86 8.95
N ALA A 63 -8.64 -10.45 10.21
CA ALA A 63 -9.80 -10.28 11.08
C ALA A 63 -10.64 -9.05 10.70
N SER A 64 -9.98 -7.91 10.40
CA SER A 64 -10.67 -6.66 10.07
C SER A 64 -11.22 -6.62 8.64
N PHE A 65 -10.58 -7.35 7.72
CA PHE A 65 -10.92 -7.38 6.29
C PHE A 65 -11.03 -8.82 5.79
N PRO A 66 -12.04 -9.60 6.23
CA PRO A 66 -12.12 -11.03 5.95
C PRO A 66 -12.33 -11.35 4.46
N GLN A 67 -12.83 -10.39 3.68
CA GLN A 67 -13.04 -10.54 2.23
C GLN A 67 -11.97 -9.85 1.38
N ALA A 68 -10.98 -9.21 2.02
CA ALA A 68 -9.91 -8.56 1.28
C ALA A 68 -9.07 -9.56 0.48
N ARG A 69 -8.63 -9.12 -0.69
CA ARG A 69 -7.63 -9.84 -1.47
C ARG A 69 -6.24 -9.47 -0.97
N PHE A 70 -5.47 -10.49 -0.70
CA PHE A 70 -4.07 -10.42 -0.32
C PHE A 70 -3.25 -10.93 -1.51
N ASP A 71 -2.62 -10.01 -2.22
CA ASP A 71 -1.91 -10.33 -3.46
C ASP A 71 -0.41 -10.02 -3.36
N ILE A 72 0.42 -10.89 -3.95
CA ILE A 72 1.82 -10.63 -4.24
C ILE A 72 1.90 -9.88 -5.57
N ILE A 73 2.71 -8.83 -5.59
CA ILE A 73 3.07 -8.09 -6.79
C ILE A 73 4.30 -8.75 -7.40
N GLU A 74 4.17 -9.25 -8.62
CA GLU A 74 5.27 -9.86 -9.38
C GLU A 74 5.65 -8.97 -10.56
N LEU A 75 6.95 -8.87 -10.82
CA LEU A 75 7.53 -8.33 -12.04
C LEU A 75 8.23 -9.46 -12.77
N ASP A 76 7.77 -9.81 -13.97
CA ASP A 76 8.30 -10.91 -14.77
C ASP A 76 8.44 -12.24 -13.99
N GLY A 77 7.48 -12.51 -13.12
CA GLY A 77 7.43 -13.70 -12.26
C GLY A 77 8.22 -13.61 -10.95
N ALA A 78 8.98 -12.56 -10.72
CA ALA A 78 9.69 -12.32 -9.46
C ALA A 78 8.85 -11.50 -8.49
N PRO A 79 8.71 -11.86 -7.20
CA PRO A 79 7.98 -11.10 -6.21
C PRO A 79 8.72 -9.80 -5.87
N ILE A 80 8.06 -8.66 -6.07
CA ILE A 80 8.61 -7.32 -5.79
C ILE A 80 7.83 -6.53 -4.76
N GLY A 81 6.66 -7.02 -4.34
CA GLY A 81 5.83 -6.32 -3.38
C GLY A 81 4.58 -7.09 -2.98
N ARG A 82 3.74 -6.43 -2.22
CA ARG A 82 2.46 -6.93 -1.73
C ARG A 82 1.42 -5.82 -1.79
N ILE A 83 0.17 -6.21 -2.02
CA ILE A 83 -0.98 -5.31 -1.89
C ILE A 83 -2.14 -6.04 -1.22
N VAL A 84 -2.87 -5.34 -0.36
CA VAL A 84 -4.10 -5.81 0.28
C VAL A 84 -5.23 -4.85 -0.08
N VAL A 85 -6.27 -5.35 -0.73
CA VAL A 85 -7.40 -4.55 -1.20
C VAL A 85 -8.71 -5.20 -0.77
N ASP A 86 -9.51 -4.45 -0.03
CA ASP A 86 -10.87 -4.81 0.32
C ASP A 86 -11.88 -4.14 -0.62
N ARG A 87 -12.93 -4.86 -0.99
CA ARG A 87 -13.97 -4.40 -1.92
C ARG A 87 -15.35 -4.67 -1.34
N PRO A 88 -15.81 -3.87 -0.35
CA PRO A 88 -17.13 -4.06 0.27
C PRO A 88 -18.31 -3.70 -0.63
N GLY A 89 -18.08 -3.31 -1.88
CA GLY A 89 -19.11 -2.90 -2.85
C GLY A 89 -19.47 -1.42 -2.80
N THR A 90 -19.01 -0.67 -1.81
CA THR A 90 -19.23 0.78 -1.67
C THR A 90 -17.99 1.61 -1.93
N GLU A 91 -16.82 0.96 -1.96
CA GLU A 91 -15.51 1.58 -2.20
C GLU A 91 -14.49 0.52 -2.61
N ILE A 92 -13.36 0.95 -3.14
CA ILE A 92 -12.12 0.16 -3.20
C ILE A 92 -11.24 0.65 -2.05
N HIS A 93 -11.05 -0.19 -1.02
CA HIS A 93 -10.22 0.14 0.14
C HIS A 93 -8.85 -0.49 0.03
N ILE A 94 -7.81 0.34 -0.08
CA ILE A 94 -6.42 -0.11 -0.07
C ILE A 94 -5.95 -0.17 1.38
N VAL A 95 -5.89 -1.39 1.91
CA VAL A 95 -5.52 -1.66 3.31
C VAL A 95 -4.01 -1.53 3.50
N ASP A 96 -3.24 -2.05 2.54
CA ASP A 96 -1.77 -2.04 2.59
C ASP A 96 -1.17 -2.16 1.19
N GLN A 97 -0.06 -1.46 0.97
CA GLN A 97 0.76 -1.59 -0.24
C GLN A 97 2.22 -1.38 0.11
N ALA A 98 3.06 -2.34 -0.23
CA ALA A 98 4.50 -2.26 -0.03
C ALA A 98 5.26 -2.82 -1.25
N VAL A 99 6.38 -2.17 -1.58
CA VAL A 99 7.31 -2.59 -2.64
C VAL A 99 8.71 -2.68 -2.04
N VAL A 100 9.47 -3.71 -2.42
CA VAL A 100 10.86 -3.90 -1.95
C VAL A 100 11.70 -2.65 -2.25
N PRO A 101 12.66 -2.28 -1.38
CA PRO A 101 13.45 -1.05 -1.53
C PRO A 101 14.07 -0.86 -2.91
N ALA A 102 14.67 -1.92 -3.47
CA ALA A 102 15.31 -1.91 -4.79
C ALA A 102 14.37 -1.58 -5.96
N MET A 103 13.05 -1.71 -5.77
CA MET A 103 12.03 -1.45 -6.79
C MET A 103 11.20 -0.19 -6.52
N ARG A 104 11.48 0.53 -5.44
CA ARG A 104 10.82 1.82 -5.15
C ARG A 104 11.25 2.89 -6.16
N ASN A 105 10.42 3.93 -6.31
CA ASN A 105 10.64 5.07 -7.20
C ASN A 105 10.77 4.71 -8.70
N ARG A 106 10.34 3.50 -9.09
CA ARG A 106 10.35 3.02 -10.48
C ARG A 106 8.95 3.00 -11.12
N GLY A 107 7.96 3.59 -10.46
CA GLY A 107 6.60 3.73 -10.98
C GLY A 107 5.68 2.53 -10.74
N PHE A 108 6.15 1.42 -10.17
CA PHE A 108 5.34 0.21 -9.97
C PHE A 108 4.15 0.46 -9.05
N GLY A 109 4.35 1.11 -7.91
CA GLY A 109 3.25 1.46 -7.00
C GLY A 109 2.22 2.37 -7.66
N THR A 110 2.70 3.37 -8.42
CA THR A 110 1.83 4.28 -9.19
C THR A 110 0.98 3.53 -10.23
N ALA A 111 1.58 2.56 -10.93
CA ALA A 111 0.85 1.79 -11.94
C ALA A 111 -0.27 0.94 -11.34
N ILE A 112 -0.01 0.32 -10.18
CA ILE A 112 -1.03 -0.45 -9.45
C ILE A 112 -2.14 0.47 -8.95
N MET A 113 -1.79 1.63 -8.38
CA MET A 113 -2.76 2.62 -7.94
C MET A 113 -3.67 3.08 -9.08
N ARG A 114 -3.09 3.39 -10.24
CA ARG A 114 -3.88 3.80 -11.43
C ARG A 114 -4.82 2.70 -11.90
N ALA A 115 -4.38 1.44 -11.90
CA ALA A 115 -5.25 0.33 -12.26
C ALA A 115 -6.45 0.18 -11.31
N LEU A 116 -6.27 0.41 -10.01
CA LEU A 116 -7.37 0.42 -9.03
C LEU A 116 -8.27 1.66 -9.18
N MET A 117 -7.70 2.80 -9.52
CA MET A 117 -8.45 4.02 -9.82
C MET A 117 -9.29 3.86 -11.10
N ASP A 118 -8.75 3.20 -12.13
CA ASP A 118 -9.49 2.88 -13.37
C ASP A 118 -10.63 1.87 -13.11
N GLU A 119 -10.41 0.89 -12.22
CA GLU A 119 -11.45 -0.03 -11.74
C GLU A 119 -12.55 0.76 -11.04
N ALA A 120 -12.19 1.59 -10.06
CA ALA A 120 -13.13 2.40 -9.30
C ALA A 120 -13.93 3.37 -10.17
N ALA A 121 -13.29 4.00 -11.16
CA ALA A 121 -13.95 4.91 -12.10
C ALA A 121 -15.03 4.19 -12.93
N ARG A 122 -14.76 2.96 -13.40
CA ARG A 122 -15.76 2.18 -14.15
C ARG A 122 -16.97 1.80 -13.31
N ASP A 123 -16.73 1.54 -12.02
CA ASP A 123 -17.77 1.08 -11.10
C ASP A 123 -18.44 2.26 -10.36
N GLY A 124 -17.99 3.51 -10.60
CA GLY A 124 -18.51 4.71 -9.92
C GLY A 124 -18.18 4.75 -8.43
N LEU A 125 -17.11 4.06 -8.00
CA LEU A 125 -16.73 3.92 -6.60
C LEU A 125 -15.58 4.86 -6.23
N PRO A 126 -15.46 5.28 -4.96
CA PRO A 126 -14.25 5.92 -4.47
C PRO A 126 -13.14 4.90 -4.20
N VAL A 127 -11.89 5.35 -4.29
CA VAL A 127 -10.73 4.66 -3.73
C VAL A 127 -10.36 5.30 -2.40
N ARG A 128 -10.23 4.52 -1.35
CA ARG A 128 -9.85 4.98 -0.01
C ARG A 128 -8.64 4.26 0.52
N LEU A 129 -7.85 4.96 1.32
CA LEU A 129 -6.69 4.41 2.01
C LEU A 129 -6.41 5.20 3.30
N LYS A 130 -5.58 4.63 4.17
CA LYS A 130 -4.96 5.36 5.29
C LYS A 130 -3.44 5.35 5.11
N VAL A 131 -2.82 6.51 5.30
CA VAL A 131 -1.37 6.68 5.22
C VAL A 131 -0.86 7.21 6.55
N ALA A 132 0.28 6.69 7.03
CA ALA A 132 0.91 7.22 8.23
C ALA A 132 1.30 8.69 8.03
N SER A 133 0.99 9.55 9.02
CA SER A 133 1.25 10.99 8.95
C SER A 133 2.74 11.31 8.77
N SER A 134 3.63 10.40 9.21
CA SER A 134 5.08 10.49 9.03
C SER A 134 5.59 9.97 7.67
N ASN A 135 4.71 9.39 6.83
CA ASN A 135 5.11 8.82 5.54
C ASN A 135 4.99 9.84 4.40
N ASP A 136 5.84 10.86 4.42
CA ASP A 136 5.87 11.92 3.42
C ASP A 136 5.97 11.43 1.96
N PRO A 137 6.78 10.42 1.61
CA PRO A 137 6.85 9.92 0.23
C PRO A 137 5.51 9.40 -0.29
N SER A 138 4.81 8.61 0.53
CA SER A 138 3.49 8.07 0.17
C SER A 138 2.43 9.16 0.12
N MET A 139 2.45 10.10 1.07
CA MET A 139 1.55 11.25 1.09
C MET A 139 1.69 12.06 -0.21
N ARG A 140 2.92 12.41 -0.60
CA ARG A 140 3.17 13.13 -1.86
C ARG A 140 2.72 12.34 -3.09
N LEU A 141 2.87 11.02 -3.10
CA LEU A 141 2.38 10.17 -4.17
C LEU A 141 0.87 10.26 -4.31
N TYR A 142 0.14 10.08 -3.21
CA TYR A 142 -1.33 10.08 -3.24
C TYR A 142 -1.89 11.45 -3.62
N LEU A 143 -1.33 12.54 -3.10
CA LEU A 143 -1.71 13.89 -3.52
C LEU A 143 -1.50 14.12 -5.03
N ARG A 144 -0.36 13.68 -5.59
CA ARG A 144 -0.11 13.76 -7.05
C ARG A 144 -1.07 12.91 -7.88
N LEU A 145 -1.60 11.83 -7.32
CA LEU A 145 -2.62 10.99 -7.97
C LEU A 145 -4.04 11.58 -7.85
N GLY A 146 -4.20 12.69 -7.13
CA GLY A 146 -5.49 13.35 -6.95
C GLY A 146 -6.30 12.87 -5.75
N PHE A 147 -5.68 12.13 -4.83
CA PHE A 147 -6.30 11.83 -3.54
C PHE A 147 -6.37 13.10 -2.70
N VAL A 148 -7.46 13.23 -1.94
CA VAL A 148 -7.68 14.32 -0.99
C VAL A 148 -7.81 13.76 0.42
N PRO A 149 -7.27 14.43 1.45
CA PRO A 149 -7.51 14.07 2.83
C PRO A 149 -8.99 14.19 3.18
N ILE A 150 -9.53 13.17 3.87
CA ILE A 150 -10.93 13.15 4.33
C ILE A 150 -11.06 12.97 5.84
N GLU A 151 -10.03 12.47 6.50
CA GLU A 151 -10.03 12.20 7.93
C GLU A 151 -8.60 12.31 8.47
N GLU A 152 -8.44 12.94 9.63
CA GLU A 152 -7.20 12.92 10.39
C GLU A 152 -7.45 12.22 11.72
N VAL A 153 -6.71 11.14 11.96
CA VAL A 153 -6.69 10.42 13.23
C VAL A 153 -5.26 10.36 13.76
N PRO A 154 -5.03 10.11 15.06
CA PRO A 154 -3.67 9.99 15.58
C PRO A 154 -2.81 9.05 14.72
N PHE A 155 -1.68 9.56 14.23
CA PHE A 155 -0.68 8.86 13.40
C PHE A 155 -1.07 8.53 11.96
N TYR A 156 -2.32 8.78 11.51
CA TYR A 156 -2.76 8.45 10.16
C TYR A 156 -3.64 9.54 9.55
N VAL A 157 -3.58 9.65 8.22
CA VAL A 157 -4.48 10.47 7.41
C VAL A 157 -5.28 9.54 6.50
N GLY A 158 -6.60 9.59 6.59
CA GLY A 158 -7.51 8.96 5.64
C GLY A 158 -7.58 9.79 4.36
N MET A 159 -7.44 9.14 3.22
CA MET A 159 -7.46 9.79 1.91
C MET A 159 -8.48 9.12 0.98
N GLU A 160 -9.11 9.91 0.14
CA GLU A 160 -10.08 9.46 -0.85
C GLU A 160 -9.73 10.00 -2.23
N TRP A 161 -9.97 9.18 -3.24
CA TRP A 161 -9.98 9.57 -4.64
C TRP A 161 -11.33 9.21 -5.28
N ARG A 162 -11.82 10.10 -6.17
CA ARG A 162 -13.02 9.88 -7.01
C ARG A 162 -12.73 10.35 -8.43
N ALA A 163 -13.31 9.67 -9.41
CA ALA A 163 -13.15 10.02 -10.82
C ALA A 163 -13.57 11.46 -11.12
N ASP A 164 -14.67 11.93 -10.52
CA ASP A 164 -15.24 13.27 -10.78
C ASP A 164 -14.51 14.41 -10.05
N SER A 165 -13.63 14.09 -9.08
CA SER A 165 -12.85 15.09 -8.34
C SER A 165 -11.59 15.56 -9.09
N ALA A 166 -11.28 14.98 -10.24
CA ALA A 166 -10.09 15.30 -11.03
C ALA A 166 -10.27 16.50 -11.98
N VAL A 167 -11.45 17.15 -12.02
CA VAL A 167 -11.73 18.28 -12.92
C VAL A 167 -12.40 19.43 -12.18
N ALA A 168 -11.59 20.26 -11.51
CA ALA A 168 -11.93 21.68 -11.36
C ALA A 168 -10.65 22.49 -11.54
N PRO A 169 -10.38 23.06 -12.74
CA PRO A 169 -9.46 24.18 -12.82
C PRO A 169 -10.13 25.33 -12.05
N THR A 170 -9.46 25.83 -11.03
CA THR A 170 -9.81 27.08 -10.37
C THR A 170 -9.90 28.16 -11.43
N ALA A 171 -11.13 28.58 -11.78
CA ALA A 171 -11.37 29.82 -12.49
C ALA A 171 -11.01 30.95 -11.53
N SER A 172 -9.93 31.66 -11.81
CA SER A 172 -9.66 32.96 -11.20
C SER A 172 -10.77 33.93 -11.62
N PRO A 173 -11.40 34.64 -10.68
CA PRO A 173 -12.20 35.80 -11.03
C PRO A 173 -11.28 36.94 -11.43
N GLY A 174 -11.53 37.48 -12.64
CA GLY A 174 -10.94 38.75 -13.12
C GLY A 174 -11.47 39.96 -12.35
#